data_d348d7ef7b80d80fd088f2862a4446b1
#
_entry.id   d348d7ef7b80d80fd088f2862a4446b1
#
_cell.length_a   1.000
_cell.length_b   1.000
_cell.length_c   1.000
_cell.angle_alpha   90.00
_cell.angle_beta   90.00
_cell.angle_gamma   90.00
#
_symmetry.space_group_name_H-M   'P 1'
#
loop_
_entity.id
_entity.type
_entity.pdbx_description
1 polymer ?
#
loop_
_entity_poly.entity_id
_entity_poly.type
_entity_poly.pdbx_seq_one_letter_code
_entity_poly.pdbx_strand_id
1 'polypeptide(L)'
;VVPMISASVQETLAAIPNIGDGRLVVCGQNARNYFVVNYTADRSDAKTLSELQAKTQKMVNALRNIDADIYVFNELEVNDSVLGYLSVAMNQDAGKQVYTYIKDGLSASDTYIKSGYMYRTDKVKPVGSNTTTSTQQYYSNTMRLQAFEELSTGERFVLSVNHFKAKDNTDDAGESKRERNATDLVNALSRVTIDPDILVMGDLNCTISESPLIYLLNAGYEEQILKYNSSAYSHIYSGTKSLIDHVFANATMAEQITGAGVYNVNTTGGYSVKYSDHDPYLVALNLGNGSVDPNPNPDPDNCNLAFSQDFKTGLGDFTEKNLKGEASWLSNEKYGVTINGYKKSGEMDNWLISPAFDLSNAESATLTFRHNLYFDNSEGAYRQYQTLWYTNSYTDGETPAETAWTQIQIPNWTVKSYTNNTLSIPAEYLTANFRFAFRYTALDGATANYWEIDNAGLTSVCKTPSGMEDASTGILLTDAATRVFTLMGQELTAQKDHLPAGIYILLNGTQVQKILIP
;
A
#
# COMPACT_ATOMS: atom_id res chain seq x y z
N VAL A 1 -1.71 -10.93 -32.55
CA VAL A 1 -2.33 -9.82 -33.28
C VAL A 1 -1.42 -8.62 -33.11
N VAL A 2 -1.11 -7.90 -34.21
CA VAL A 2 -0.32 -6.66 -34.16
C VAL A 2 -1.32 -5.51 -34.23
N PRO A 3 -1.25 -4.51 -33.35
CA PRO A 3 -2.13 -3.35 -33.44
C PRO A 3 -1.82 -2.57 -34.74
N MET A 4 -2.84 -2.15 -35.47
CA MET A 4 -2.71 -1.22 -36.55
C MET A 4 -3.36 0.11 -36.13
N ILE A 5 -2.54 1.13 -35.97
CA ILE A 5 -2.97 2.49 -35.69
C ILE A 5 -3.00 3.24 -37.01
N SER A 6 -4.18 3.69 -37.40
CA SER A 6 -4.33 4.56 -38.58
C SER A 6 -4.06 6.01 -38.19
N ALA A 7 -3.60 6.83 -39.15
CA ALA A 7 -3.54 8.27 -38.96
C ALA A 7 -4.93 8.79 -38.56
N SER A 8 -5.04 9.41 -37.40
CA SER A 8 -6.31 9.81 -36.79
C SER A 8 -6.97 10.94 -37.60
N VAL A 9 -8.26 10.81 -37.84
CA VAL A 9 -9.13 11.99 -37.99
C VAL A 9 -9.12 12.68 -36.65
N GLN A 10 -8.71 13.93 -36.57
CA GLN A 10 -8.64 14.72 -35.35
C GLN A 10 -10.07 15.03 -34.90
N GLU A 11 -10.65 14.12 -34.13
CA GLU A 11 -11.93 14.34 -33.46
C GLU A 11 -11.71 15.22 -32.22
N THR A 12 -12.66 16.11 -31.97
CA THR A 12 -12.60 16.98 -30.79
C THR A 12 -12.88 16.13 -29.55
N LEU A 13 -11.81 15.75 -28.83
CA LEU A 13 -11.92 15.11 -27.54
C LEU A 13 -12.41 16.12 -26.47
N ALA A 14 -13.02 15.63 -25.40
CA ALA A 14 -13.35 16.45 -24.24
C ALA A 14 -12.09 17.14 -23.68
N ALA A 15 -12.26 18.23 -22.95
CA ALA A 15 -11.14 18.87 -22.28
C ALA A 15 -10.63 18.00 -21.12
N ILE A 16 -9.31 17.87 -21.02
CA ILE A 16 -8.68 17.21 -19.86
C ILE A 16 -8.91 18.10 -18.61
N PRO A 17 -9.25 17.52 -17.44
CA PRO A 17 -9.41 18.29 -16.23
C PRO A 17 -8.09 18.95 -15.84
N ASN A 18 -8.17 20.13 -15.23
CA ASN A 18 -6.98 20.74 -14.64
C ASN A 18 -6.62 19.99 -13.35
N ILE A 19 -5.46 19.36 -13.35
CA ILE A 19 -4.90 18.60 -12.21
C ILE A 19 -3.64 19.27 -11.62
N GLY A 20 -3.39 20.53 -11.98
CA GLY A 20 -2.18 21.26 -11.52
C GLY A 20 -0.91 20.84 -12.26
N ASP A 21 0.23 21.33 -11.78
CA ASP A 21 1.55 21.16 -12.43
C ASP A 21 2.38 20.08 -11.70
N GLY A 22 1.91 18.83 -11.74
CA GLY A 22 2.65 17.69 -11.21
C GLY A 22 3.74 17.22 -12.17
N ARG A 23 4.90 16.76 -11.62
CA ARG A 23 5.97 16.15 -12.42
C ARG A 23 5.60 14.78 -12.97
N LEU A 24 4.74 14.05 -12.26
CA LEU A 24 4.18 12.77 -12.68
C LEU A 24 2.67 12.85 -12.77
N VAL A 25 2.10 12.18 -13.77
CA VAL A 25 0.68 11.98 -13.92
C VAL A 25 0.37 10.48 -13.87
N VAL A 26 -0.55 10.08 -13.00
CA VAL A 26 -1.09 8.72 -12.95
C VAL A 26 -2.53 8.75 -13.44
N CYS A 27 -2.86 7.86 -14.39
CA CYS A 27 -4.19 7.73 -14.98
C CYS A 27 -4.77 6.35 -14.68
N GLY A 28 -6.00 6.30 -14.19
CA GLY A 28 -6.77 5.07 -14.05
C GLY A 28 -7.84 4.93 -15.15
N GLN A 29 -8.08 3.70 -15.60
CA GLN A 29 -9.08 3.37 -16.61
C GLN A 29 -9.67 1.98 -16.38
N ASN A 30 -10.96 1.87 -16.18
CA ASN A 30 -11.68 0.62 -16.43
C ASN A 30 -11.86 0.46 -17.94
N ALA A 31 -11.22 -0.56 -18.52
CA ALA A 31 -11.13 -0.77 -19.97
C ALA A 31 -12.33 -1.56 -20.54
N ARG A 32 -13.34 -1.87 -19.74
CA ARG A 32 -14.56 -2.59 -20.13
C ARG A 32 -14.27 -3.87 -20.89
N ASN A 33 -13.85 -4.92 -20.15
CA ASN A 33 -13.55 -6.24 -20.71
C ASN A 33 -12.67 -6.17 -21.99
N TYR A 34 -11.52 -5.48 -21.87
CA TYR A 34 -10.56 -5.34 -22.96
C TYR A 34 -9.77 -6.61 -23.16
N PHE A 35 -10.20 -7.42 -24.14
CA PHE A 35 -9.62 -8.72 -24.48
C PHE A 35 -8.95 -8.64 -25.85
N VAL A 36 -7.71 -9.15 -25.94
CA VAL A 36 -6.90 -9.08 -27.17
C VAL A 36 -6.58 -10.46 -27.74
N VAL A 37 -6.52 -11.51 -26.92
CA VAL A 37 -6.34 -12.89 -27.37
C VAL A 37 -7.69 -13.55 -27.59
N ASN A 38 -8.57 -13.46 -26.60
CA ASN A 38 -9.91 -14.04 -26.64
C ASN A 38 -10.99 -12.95 -26.91
N TYR A 39 -10.72 -12.04 -27.86
CA TYR A 39 -11.63 -10.93 -28.16
C TYR A 39 -13.01 -11.38 -28.71
N THR A 40 -13.14 -12.63 -29.17
CA THR A 40 -14.43 -13.22 -29.59
C THR A 40 -15.20 -13.86 -28.43
N ALA A 41 -14.64 -13.92 -27.23
CA ALA A 41 -15.32 -14.50 -26.06
C ALA A 41 -16.59 -13.70 -25.69
N ASP A 42 -17.59 -14.37 -25.11
CA ASP A 42 -18.87 -13.75 -24.75
C ASP A 42 -18.71 -12.55 -23.79
N ARG A 43 -17.71 -12.58 -22.94
CA ARG A 43 -17.40 -11.49 -21.98
C ARG A 43 -16.62 -10.35 -22.59
N SER A 44 -15.92 -10.53 -23.70
CA SER A 44 -15.21 -9.44 -24.36
C SER A 44 -16.17 -8.34 -24.85
N ASP A 45 -15.76 -7.09 -24.73
CA ASP A 45 -16.52 -5.96 -25.27
C ASP A 45 -16.48 -5.95 -26.81
N ALA A 46 -15.29 -6.15 -27.41
CA ALA A 46 -15.15 -6.38 -28.84
C ALA A 46 -15.54 -7.85 -29.19
N LYS A 47 -16.10 -8.07 -30.38
CA LYS A 47 -16.47 -9.41 -30.89
C LYS A 47 -15.72 -9.78 -32.18
N THR A 48 -15.13 -8.82 -32.81
CA THR A 48 -14.36 -8.98 -34.04
C THR A 48 -13.01 -8.27 -33.94
N LEU A 49 -12.06 -8.66 -34.76
CA LEU A 49 -10.76 -7.98 -34.83
C LEU A 49 -10.92 -6.49 -35.20
N SER A 50 -11.83 -6.15 -36.06
CA SER A 50 -12.10 -4.76 -36.46
C SER A 50 -12.62 -3.94 -35.27
N GLU A 51 -13.53 -4.49 -34.47
CA GLU A 51 -14.03 -3.83 -33.25
C GLU A 51 -12.92 -3.66 -32.21
N LEU A 52 -12.07 -4.69 -31.99
CA LEU A 52 -10.89 -4.59 -31.12
C LEU A 52 -9.95 -3.47 -31.58
N GLN A 53 -9.63 -3.41 -32.87
CA GLN A 53 -8.76 -2.38 -33.42
C GLN A 53 -9.38 -0.98 -33.28
N ALA A 54 -10.68 -0.83 -33.58
CA ALA A 54 -11.39 0.42 -33.39
C ALA A 54 -11.43 0.87 -31.93
N LYS A 55 -11.72 -0.04 -30.99
CA LYS A 55 -11.69 0.24 -29.56
C LYS A 55 -10.29 0.65 -29.11
N THR A 56 -9.26 -0.07 -29.53
CA THR A 56 -7.87 0.23 -29.21
C THR A 56 -7.47 1.62 -29.73
N GLN A 57 -7.83 1.96 -30.95
CA GLN A 57 -7.54 3.27 -31.54
C GLN A 57 -8.16 4.41 -30.70
N LYS A 58 -9.45 4.29 -30.35
CA LYS A 58 -10.15 5.29 -29.53
C LYS A 58 -9.51 5.43 -28.14
N MET A 59 -9.16 4.30 -27.51
CA MET A 59 -8.50 4.29 -26.22
C MET A 59 -7.12 4.94 -26.31
N VAL A 60 -6.30 4.60 -27.30
CA VAL A 60 -4.99 5.21 -27.53
C VAL A 60 -5.12 6.72 -27.74
N ASN A 61 -6.08 7.18 -28.56
CA ASN A 61 -6.30 8.61 -28.79
C ASN A 61 -6.58 9.35 -27.46
N ALA A 62 -7.45 8.80 -26.61
CA ALA A 62 -7.77 9.41 -25.32
C ALA A 62 -6.58 9.37 -24.34
N LEU A 63 -5.92 8.23 -24.20
CA LEU A 63 -4.78 8.06 -23.29
C LEU A 63 -3.58 8.90 -23.73
N ARG A 64 -3.30 8.99 -25.03
CA ARG A 64 -2.23 9.86 -25.57
C ARG A 64 -2.53 11.35 -25.41
N ASN A 65 -3.81 11.74 -25.44
CA ASN A 65 -4.21 13.11 -25.14
C ASN A 65 -3.94 13.47 -23.65
N ILE A 66 -4.10 12.50 -22.74
CA ILE A 66 -3.74 12.63 -21.31
C ILE A 66 -2.22 12.67 -21.14
N ASP A 67 -1.48 11.84 -21.87
CA ASP A 67 -0.02 11.65 -21.81
C ASP A 67 0.50 11.35 -20.39
N ALA A 68 -0.20 10.48 -19.65
CA ALA A 68 0.20 10.10 -18.30
C ALA A 68 1.50 9.26 -18.29
N ASP A 69 2.20 9.31 -17.15
CA ASP A 69 3.46 8.60 -16.95
C ASP A 69 3.24 7.17 -16.44
N ILE A 70 2.13 6.95 -15.72
CA ILE A 70 1.69 5.62 -15.28
C ILE A 70 0.19 5.49 -15.59
N TYR A 71 -0.19 4.35 -16.13
CA TYR A 71 -1.58 3.95 -16.32
C TYR A 71 -1.89 2.73 -15.49
N VAL A 72 -3.00 2.75 -14.75
CA VAL A 72 -3.59 1.60 -14.08
C VAL A 72 -4.89 1.22 -14.77
N PHE A 73 -5.07 -0.06 -15.01
CA PHE A 73 -6.24 -0.56 -15.75
C PHE A 73 -7.02 -1.57 -14.93
N ASN A 74 -8.34 -1.54 -15.05
CA ASN A 74 -9.24 -2.59 -14.64
C ASN A 74 -9.89 -3.25 -15.87
N GLU A 75 -10.45 -4.44 -15.70
CA GLU A 75 -11.13 -5.22 -16.73
C GLU A 75 -10.28 -5.56 -17.97
N LEU A 76 -9.01 -5.87 -17.73
CA LEU A 76 -8.14 -6.46 -18.76
C LEU A 76 -8.32 -7.98 -18.82
N GLU A 77 -8.13 -8.56 -20.01
CA GLU A 77 -8.00 -10.02 -20.15
C GLU A 77 -6.85 -10.59 -19.29
N VAL A 78 -7.06 -11.75 -18.67
CA VAL A 78 -6.05 -12.39 -17.79
C VAL A 78 -4.96 -13.05 -18.63
N ASN A 79 -4.04 -12.25 -19.14
CA ASN A 79 -2.78 -12.66 -19.75
C ASN A 79 -1.84 -11.46 -19.91
N ASP A 80 -0.55 -11.68 -20.09
CA ASP A 80 0.42 -10.61 -20.30
C ASP A 80 0.33 -9.95 -21.69
N SER A 81 -0.30 -10.61 -22.67
CA SER A 81 -0.39 -10.10 -24.03
C SER A 81 -1.29 -8.86 -24.14
N VAL A 82 -2.25 -8.69 -23.22
CA VAL A 82 -3.22 -7.57 -23.27
C VAL A 82 -2.51 -6.21 -23.16
N LEU A 83 -1.67 -6.04 -22.15
CA LEU A 83 -0.90 -4.80 -21.98
C LEU A 83 0.27 -4.71 -22.96
N GLY A 84 0.82 -5.85 -23.41
CA GLY A 84 1.79 -5.87 -24.50
C GLY A 84 1.21 -5.33 -25.82
N TYR A 85 -0.02 -5.71 -26.16
CA TYR A 85 -0.73 -5.19 -27.32
C TYR A 85 -0.99 -3.68 -27.20
N LEU A 86 -1.50 -3.23 -26.04
CA LEU A 86 -1.79 -1.80 -25.81
C LEU A 86 -0.51 -0.95 -25.78
N SER A 87 0.57 -1.42 -25.13
CA SER A 87 1.84 -0.68 -25.09
C SER A 87 2.47 -0.51 -26.46
N VAL A 88 2.35 -1.51 -27.34
CA VAL A 88 2.78 -1.39 -28.74
C VAL A 88 1.96 -0.32 -29.46
N ALA A 89 0.63 -0.30 -29.29
CA ALA A 89 -0.23 0.71 -29.88
C ALA A 89 0.10 2.13 -29.39
N MET A 90 0.32 2.31 -28.08
CA MET A 90 0.73 3.58 -27.47
C MET A 90 2.09 4.06 -28.01
N ASN A 91 3.05 3.16 -28.16
CA ASN A 91 4.38 3.46 -28.69
C ASN A 91 4.34 3.82 -30.19
N GLN A 92 3.49 3.16 -30.98
CA GLN A 92 3.27 3.49 -32.38
C GLN A 92 2.72 4.91 -32.53
N ASP A 93 1.71 5.27 -31.76
CA ASP A 93 1.13 6.62 -31.77
C ASP A 93 2.13 7.67 -31.25
N ALA A 94 2.89 7.36 -30.21
CA ALA A 94 3.93 8.24 -29.68
C ALA A 94 5.14 8.40 -30.61
N GLY A 95 5.29 7.55 -31.62
CA GLY A 95 6.46 7.53 -32.51
C GLY A 95 7.78 7.17 -31.80
N LYS A 96 7.72 6.62 -30.60
CA LYS A 96 8.88 6.24 -29.78
C LYS A 96 8.54 5.10 -28.81
N GLN A 97 9.57 4.34 -28.40
CA GLN A 97 9.43 3.20 -27.49
C GLN A 97 9.64 3.65 -26.03
N VAL A 98 8.60 4.18 -25.40
CA VAL A 98 8.67 4.64 -24.01
C VAL A 98 7.68 3.92 -23.11
N TYR A 99 6.59 3.38 -23.64
CA TYR A 99 5.59 2.66 -22.86
C TYR A 99 5.95 1.18 -22.74
N THR A 100 5.95 0.68 -21.51
CA THR A 100 6.05 -0.75 -21.19
C THR A 100 5.06 -1.09 -20.07
N TYR A 101 5.01 -2.33 -19.64
CA TYR A 101 4.02 -2.80 -18.66
C TYR A 101 4.65 -3.77 -17.66
N ILE A 102 3.99 -3.94 -16.52
CA ILE A 102 4.36 -4.94 -15.53
C ILE A 102 3.83 -6.31 -16.00
N LYS A 103 4.74 -7.26 -16.16
CA LYS A 103 4.37 -8.66 -16.38
C LYS A 103 4.08 -9.29 -15.02
N ASP A 104 2.92 -9.87 -14.88
CA ASP A 104 2.48 -10.52 -13.64
C ASP A 104 2.42 -12.04 -13.72
N GLY A 105 2.63 -12.60 -14.92
CA GLY A 105 2.62 -14.05 -15.16
C GLY A 105 1.25 -14.69 -14.98
N LEU A 106 0.18 -13.90 -14.82
CA LEU A 106 -1.16 -14.42 -14.61
C LEU A 106 -1.70 -15.07 -15.89
N SER A 107 -2.36 -16.19 -15.71
CA SER A 107 -3.10 -16.91 -16.75
C SER A 107 -4.53 -17.15 -16.30
N ALA A 108 -5.45 -17.28 -17.26
CA ALA A 108 -6.85 -17.56 -16.98
C ALA A 108 -6.96 -18.94 -16.30
N SER A 109 -7.28 -18.95 -14.99
CA SER A 109 -7.64 -20.15 -14.25
C SER A 109 -9.08 -20.01 -13.71
N ASP A 110 -9.29 -19.08 -12.79
CA ASP A 110 -10.54 -18.92 -12.07
C ASP A 110 -11.20 -17.56 -12.30
N THR A 111 -10.49 -16.60 -12.91
CA THR A 111 -11.00 -15.25 -13.24
C THR A 111 -10.73 -14.93 -14.71
N TYR A 112 -11.59 -14.11 -15.30
CA TYR A 112 -11.48 -13.72 -16.71
C TYR A 112 -10.78 -12.38 -16.90
N ILE A 113 -10.76 -11.56 -15.85
CA ILE A 113 -10.24 -10.20 -15.87
C ILE A 113 -9.18 -9.99 -14.81
N LYS A 114 -8.27 -9.05 -15.09
CA LYS A 114 -7.25 -8.60 -14.16
C LYS A 114 -7.14 -7.08 -14.15
N SER A 115 -6.46 -6.56 -13.15
CA SER A 115 -5.90 -5.21 -13.13
C SER A 115 -4.42 -5.25 -13.52
N GLY A 116 -3.87 -4.13 -14.01
CA GLY A 116 -2.48 -4.10 -14.43
C GLY A 116 -1.94 -2.69 -14.60
N TYR A 117 -0.63 -2.60 -14.83
CA TYR A 117 0.14 -1.36 -14.92
C TYR A 117 0.87 -1.25 -16.25
N MET A 118 0.74 -0.09 -16.92
CA MET A 118 1.58 0.34 -18.02
C MET A 118 2.24 1.67 -17.62
N TYR A 119 3.50 1.87 -17.97
CA TYR A 119 4.25 3.03 -17.51
C TYR A 119 5.29 3.49 -18.54
N ARG A 120 5.75 4.72 -18.38
CA ARG A 120 6.84 5.32 -19.19
C ARG A 120 8.19 5.01 -18.57
N THR A 121 9.03 4.33 -19.35
CA THR A 121 10.40 3.95 -18.94
C THR A 121 11.36 5.13 -18.83
N ASP A 122 11.00 6.27 -19.44
CA ASP A 122 11.76 7.52 -19.37
C ASP A 122 11.35 8.41 -18.17
N LYS A 123 10.38 7.98 -17.37
CA LYS A 123 9.86 8.73 -16.23
C LYS A 123 9.93 7.97 -14.91
N VAL A 124 9.59 6.70 -14.93
CA VAL A 124 9.52 5.87 -13.72
C VAL A 124 10.08 4.47 -13.97
N LYS A 125 10.46 3.80 -12.88
CA LYS A 125 10.76 2.37 -12.89
C LYS A 125 10.02 1.66 -11.75
N PRO A 126 9.58 0.41 -11.93
CA PRO A 126 9.00 -0.39 -10.84
C PRO A 126 10.09 -0.76 -9.83
N VAL A 127 9.71 -0.84 -8.55
CA VAL A 127 10.56 -1.24 -7.42
C VAL A 127 9.89 -2.41 -6.71
N GLY A 128 10.66 -3.47 -6.42
CA GLY A 128 10.12 -4.67 -5.82
C GLY A 128 9.18 -5.46 -6.75
N SER A 129 8.41 -6.35 -6.16
CA SER A 129 7.54 -7.27 -6.88
C SER A 129 6.10 -6.78 -6.92
N ASN A 130 5.41 -7.04 -8.04
CA ASN A 130 3.96 -6.86 -8.13
C ASN A 130 3.25 -7.94 -7.31
N THR A 131 2.44 -7.54 -6.33
CA THR A 131 1.75 -8.44 -5.41
C THR A 131 0.25 -8.23 -5.39
N THR A 132 -0.50 -9.17 -4.82
CA THR A 132 -1.94 -8.98 -4.56
C THR A 132 -2.17 -8.32 -3.20
N THR A 133 -3.21 -7.49 -3.10
CA THR A 133 -3.71 -6.95 -1.83
C THR A 133 -4.92 -7.73 -1.29
N SER A 134 -5.41 -8.73 -2.04
CA SER A 134 -6.56 -9.54 -1.62
C SER A 134 -6.13 -10.88 -1.03
N THR A 135 -6.78 -11.29 0.05
CA THR A 135 -6.71 -12.64 0.64
C THR A 135 -7.61 -13.63 -0.08
N GLN A 136 -8.48 -13.15 -0.98
CA GLN A 136 -9.44 -13.97 -1.72
C GLN A 136 -8.89 -14.29 -3.12
N GLN A 137 -8.75 -15.57 -3.46
CA GLN A 137 -8.24 -16.02 -4.76
C GLN A 137 -8.94 -15.36 -5.95
N TYR A 138 -10.26 -15.17 -5.89
CA TYR A 138 -11.03 -14.53 -6.96
C TYR A 138 -10.59 -13.11 -7.27
N TYR A 139 -10.13 -12.34 -6.25
CA TYR A 139 -9.69 -10.95 -6.40
C TYR A 139 -8.18 -10.78 -6.51
N SER A 140 -7.40 -11.86 -6.42
CA SER A 140 -5.93 -11.81 -6.49
C SER A 140 -5.40 -11.19 -7.78
N ASN A 141 -6.18 -11.30 -8.87
CA ASN A 141 -5.83 -10.73 -10.17
C ASN A 141 -6.29 -9.27 -10.33
N THR A 142 -7.28 -8.82 -9.56
CA THR A 142 -7.95 -7.51 -9.73
C THR A 142 -7.59 -6.51 -8.64
N MET A 143 -6.86 -6.94 -7.59
CA MET A 143 -6.39 -6.09 -6.50
C MET A 143 -4.88 -6.25 -6.40
N ARG A 144 -4.12 -5.32 -7.00
CA ARG A 144 -2.67 -5.42 -7.18
C ARG A 144 -1.95 -4.21 -6.57
N LEU A 145 -0.70 -4.43 -6.19
CA LEU A 145 0.17 -3.43 -5.58
C LEU A 145 1.55 -3.45 -6.24
N GLN A 146 2.06 -2.26 -6.56
CA GLN A 146 3.40 -2.05 -7.11
C GLN A 146 3.99 -0.73 -6.60
N ALA A 147 5.24 -0.73 -6.20
CA ALA A 147 5.97 0.49 -5.94
C ALA A 147 6.66 0.99 -7.21
N PHE A 148 6.74 2.32 -7.34
CA PHE A 148 7.45 3.00 -8.43
C PHE A 148 8.45 4.02 -7.87
N GLU A 149 9.53 4.24 -8.61
CA GLU A 149 10.52 5.29 -8.35
C GLU A 149 10.50 6.29 -9.51
N GLU A 150 10.37 7.57 -9.19
CA GLU A 150 10.52 8.68 -10.16
C GLU A 150 12.00 8.82 -10.54
N LEU A 151 12.33 8.71 -11.82
CA LEU A 151 13.73 8.71 -12.28
C LEU A 151 14.43 10.07 -12.10
N SER A 152 13.67 11.17 -12.11
CA SER A 152 14.22 12.52 -12.00
C SER A 152 14.67 12.88 -10.59
N THR A 153 14.06 12.30 -9.56
CA THR A 153 14.29 12.63 -8.15
C THR A 153 14.82 11.46 -7.33
N GLY A 154 14.54 10.22 -7.75
CA GLY A 154 14.78 9.01 -6.96
C GLY A 154 13.69 8.73 -5.92
N GLU A 155 12.70 9.63 -5.79
CA GLU A 155 11.57 9.47 -4.89
C GLU A 155 10.68 8.30 -5.29
N ARG A 156 10.04 7.68 -4.31
CA ARG A 156 9.22 6.49 -4.49
C ARG A 156 7.81 6.73 -4.01
N PHE A 157 6.92 5.86 -4.41
CA PHE A 157 5.58 5.72 -3.86
C PHE A 157 5.00 4.35 -4.17
N VAL A 158 3.98 3.97 -3.44
CA VAL A 158 3.26 2.70 -3.62
C VAL A 158 1.93 2.97 -4.31
N LEU A 159 1.69 2.28 -5.40
CA LEU A 159 0.45 2.39 -6.19
C LEU A 159 -0.33 1.07 -6.12
N SER A 160 -1.52 1.12 -5.53
CA SER A 160 -2.47 0.01 -5.51
C SER A 160 -3.55 0.23 -6.56
N VAL A 161 -3.72 -0.73 -7.47
CA VAL A 161 -4.85 -0.78 -8.42
C VAL A 161 -5.86 -1.81 -7.96
N ASN A 162 -7.14 -1.43 -7.89
CA ASN A 162 -8.19 -2.24 -7.30
C ASN A 162 -9.43 -2.27 -8.20
N HIS A 163 -10.06 -3.44 -8.29
CA HIS A 163 -11.38 -3.59 -8.86
C HIS A 163 -12.22 -4.40 -7.89
N PHE A 164 -13.10 -3.71 -7.14
CA PHE A 164 -13.97 -4.33 -6.16
C PHE A 164 -15.13 -5.05 -6.83
N LYS A 165 -15.82 -5.88 -6.07
CA LYS A 165 -17.00 -6.61 -6.57
C LYS A 165 -18.03 -5.65 -7.16
N ALA A 166 -18.37 -5.85 -8.42
CA ALA A 166 -19.45 -5.10 -9.08
C ALA A 166 -20.80 -5.25 -8.32
N LYS A 167 -21.64 -4.22 -8.38
CA LYS A 167 -23.02 -4.29 -7.88
C LYS A 167 -23.82 -5.26 -8.75
N ASP A 168 -24.55 -6.16 -8.13
CA ASP A 168 -25.53 -7.02 -8.78
C ASP A 168 -26.85 -7.00 -8.01
N ASN A 169 -27.93 -7.37 -8.66
CA ASN A 169 -29.28 -7.27 -8.10
C ASN A 169 -29.59 -8.29 -6.98
N THR A 170 -28.61 -9.07 -6.52
CA THR A 170 -28.78 -10.12 -5.52
C THR A 170 -28.11 -9.78 -4.18
N ASP A 171 -27.96 -8.52 -3.79
CA ASP A 171 -26.73 -8.03 -3.27
C ASP A 171 -26.55 -7.65 -1.80
N ASP A 172 -27.10 -8.37 -0.86
CA ASP A 172 -26.51 -8.41 0.48
C ASP A 172 -25.13 -9.11 0.44
N ALA A 173 -24.94 -10.11 -0.44
CA ALA A 173 -23.68 -10.83 -0.58
C ALA A 173 -22.60 -10.02 -1.31
N GLY A 174 -22.98 -9.11 -2.22
CA GLY A 174 -22.04 -8.24 -2.94
C GLY A 174 -21.53 -7.10 -2.07
N GLU A 175 -22.35 -6.50 -1.23
CA GLU A 175 -21.92 -5.50 -0.26
C GLU A 175 -20.89 -6.08 0.72
N SER A 176 -21.17 -7.23 1.31
CA SER A 176 -20.21 -7.95 2.17
C SER A 176 -18.90 -8.26 1.46
N LYS A 177 -18.91 -8.53 0.15
CA LYS A 177 -17.70 -8.76 -0.63
C LYS A 177 -16.91 -7.47 -0.85
N ARG A 178 -17.55 -6.33 -1.12
CA ARG A 178 -16.89 -5.04 -1.25
C ARG A 178 -16.30 -4.57 0.08
N GLU A 179 -17.01 -4.77 1.20
CA GLU A 179 -16.47 -4.53 2.54
C GLU A 179 -15.22 -5.37 2.83
N ARG A 180 -15.23 -6.63 2.43
CA ARG A 180 -14.07 -7.50 2.55
C ARG A 180 -12.93 -7.06 1.62
N ASN A 181 -13.22 -6.62 0.40
CA ASN A 181 -12.22 -6.04 -0.49
C ASN A 181 -11.55 -4.81 0.17
N ALA A 182 -12.34 -3.90 0.77
CA ALA A 182 -11.80 -2.74 1.48
C ALA A 182 -10.95 -3.15 2.70
N THR A 183 -11.41 -4.12 3.48
CA THR A 183 -10.68 -4.65 4.64
C THR A 183 -9.36 -5.32 4.22
N ASP A 184 -9.39 -6.17 3.21
CA ASP A 184 -8.20 -6.83 2.66
C ASP A 184 -7.18 -5.79 2.18
N LEU A 185 -7.66 -4.77 1.45
CA LEU A 185 -6.83 -3.68 0.94
C LEU A 185 -6.13 -2.93 2.06
N VAL A 186 -6.87 -2.42 3.05
CA VAL A 186 -6.29 -1.67 4.19
C VAL A 186 -5.30 -2.55 4.96
N ASN A 187 -5.64 -3.81 5.21
CA ASN A 187 -4.74 -4.75 5.88
C ASN A 187 -3.46 -5.04 5.07
N ALA A 188 -3.53 -5.05 3.74
CA ALA A 188 -2.34 -5.21 2.90
C ALA A 188 -1.48 -3.95 2.91
N LEU A 189 -2.10 -2.78 2.77
CA LEU A 189 -1.41 -1.49 2.75
C LEU A 189 -0.74 -1.15 4.09
N SER A 190 -1.33 -1.53 5.22
CA SER A 190 -0.71 -1.35 6.55
C SER A 190 0.58 -2.16 6.75
N ARG A 191 0.90 -3.09 5.86
CA ARG A 191 2.13 -3.90 5.88
C ARG A 191 3.16 -3.44 4.87
N VAL A 192 2.88 -2.39 4.12
CA VAL A 192 3.81 -1.84 3.13
C VAL A 192 4.91 -1.09 3.86
N THR A 193 6.16 -1.44 3.55
CA THR A 193 7.37 -0.87 4.17
C THR A 193 8.33 -0.27 3.14
N ILE A 194 8.03 -0.45 1.84
CA ILE A 194 8.92 0.00 0.77
C ILE A 194 8.92 1.51 0.60
N ASP A 195 7.79 2.15 0.92
CA ASP A 195 7.61 3.59 0.92
C ASP A 195 6.34 3.97 1.71
N PRO A 196 6.33 5.08 2.47
CA PRO A 196 5.16 5.53 3.20
C PRO A 196 4.08 6.16 2.32
N ASP A 197 4.42 6.62 1.12
CA ASP A 197 3.51 7.32 0.23
C ASP A 197 2.64 6.33 -0.54
N ILE A 198 1.37 6.27 -0.18
CA ILE A 198 0.44 5.28 -0.70
C ILE A 198 -0.68 5.95 -1.50
N LEU A 199 -0.77 5.55 -2.76
CA LEU A 199 -1.83 5.92 -3.69
C LEU A 199 -2.70 4.69 -4.01
N VAL A 200 -4.00 4.80 -3.80
CA VAL A 200 -4.98 3.74 -4.10
C VAL A 200 -5.87 4.21 -5.23
N MET A 201 -5.89 3.47 -6.33
CA MET A 201 -6.70 3.78 -7.50
C MET A 201 -7.51 2.58 -7.94
N GLY A 202 -8.64 2.80 -8.62
CA GLY A 202 -9.41 1.72 -9.22
C GLY A 202 -10.89 1.98 -9.29
N ASP A 203 -11.57 1.08 -9.98
CA ASP A 203 -13.01 0.93 -9.95
C ASP A 203 -13.41 0.19 -8.66
N LEU A 204 -13.83 0.95 -7.66
CA LEU A 204 -14.22 0.40 -6.37
C LEU A 204 -15.70 0.00 -6.32
N ASN A 205 -16.44 0.22 -7.42
CA ASN A 205 -17.87 -0.12 -7.53
C ASN A 205 -18.74 0.43 -6.38
N CYS A 206 -18.28 1.49 -5.73
CA CYS A 206 -18.93 2.17 -4.60
C CYS A 206 -18.90 3.68 -4.80
N THR A 207 -19.90 4.36 -4.26
CA THR A 207 -19.83 5.82 -4.04
C THR A 207 -19.27 6.10 -2.66
N ILE A 208 -18.78 7.34 -2.44
CA ILE A 208 -18.07 7.74 -1.21
C ILE A 208 -18.86 7.53 0.09
N SER A 209 -20.19 7.48 0.00
CA SER A 209 -21.08 7.29 1.15
C SER A 209 -21.34 5.82 1.51
N GLU A 210 -20.82 4.87 0.73
CA GLU A 210 -21.03 3.45 0.96
C GLU A 210 -19.98 2.88 1.94
N SER A 211 -20.37 1.89 2.74
CA SER A 211 -19.57 1.33 3.85
C SER A 211 -18.13 0.93 3.47
N PRO A 212 -17.84 0.34 2.27
CA PRO A 212 -16.48 0.00 1.92
C PRO A 212 -15.55 1.22 1.81
N LEU A 213 -16.06 2.37 1.30
CA LEU A 213 -15.24 3.59 1.16
C LEU A 213 -15.18 4.37 2.47
N ILE A 214 -16.23 4.34 3.30
CA ILE A 214 -16.17 4.85 4.68
C ILE A 214 -15.08 4.12 5.48
N TYR A 215 -14.88 2.82 5.24
CA TYR A 215 -13.81 2.06 5.88
C TYR A 215 -12.42 2.57 5.47
N LEU A 216 -12.20 2.90 4.18
CA LEU A 216 -10.95 3.52 3.72
C LEU A 216 -10.72 4.90 4.35
N LEU A 217 -11.77 5.74 4.40
CA LEU A 217 -11.69 7.06 5.04
C LEU A 217 -11.32 6.95 6.53
N ASN A 218 -11.95 6.01 7.26
CA ASN A 218 -11.65 5.75 8.67
C ASN A 218 -10.24 5.16 8.90
N ALA A 219 -9.66 4.54 7.88
CA ALA A 219 -8.29 4.04 7.90
C ALA A 219 -7.25 5.13 7.55
N GLY A 220 -7.67 6.39 7.38
CA GLY A 220 -6.79 7.54 7.16
C GLY A 220 -6.49 7.84 5.69
N TYR A 221 -7.24 7.24 4.74
CA TYR A 221 -7.11 7.57 3.32
C TYR A 221 -8.09 8.68 2.94
N GLU A 222 -7.64 9.68 2.19
CA GLU A 222 -8.43 10.81 1.70
C GLU A 222 -8.76 10.61 0.22
N GLU A 223 -10.03 10.80 -0.17
CA GLU A 223 -10.46 10.74 -1.57
C GLU A 223 -10.09 12.03 -2.30
N GLN A 224 -9.26 11.91 -3.32
CA GLN A 224 -8.65 13.07 -3.97
C GLN A 224 -9.49 13.68 -5.08
N ILE A 225 -10.26 12.90 -5.84
CA ILE A 225 -11.07 13.46 -6.95
C ILE A 225 -12.14 14.41 -6.38
N LEU A 226 -12.87 13.98 -5.35
CA LEU A 226 -13.91 14.80 -4.73
C LEU A 226 -13.35 16.01 -3.94
N LYS A 227 -12.11 15.91 -3.46
CA LYS A 227 -11.39 17.03 -2.85
C LYS A 227 -11.23 18.19 -3.83
N TYR A 228 -10.88 17.90 -5.09
CA TYR A 228 -10.68 18.93 -6.13
C TYR A 228 -11.96 19.25 -6.91
N ASN A 229 -12.88 18.29 -7.05
CA ASN A 229 -14.17 18.49 -7.73
C ASN A 229 -15.28 17.64 -7.07
N SER A 230 -16.02 18.25 -6.15
CA SER A 230 -17.10 17.58 -5.41
C SER A 230 -18.28 17.09 -6.27
N SER A 231 -18.36 17.50 -7.54
CA SER A 231 -19.39 17.07 -8.50
C SER A 231 -18.87 16.09 -9.55
N ALA A 232 -17.64 15.57 -9.39
CA ALA A 232 -17.05 14.63 -10.32
C ALA A 232 -17.87 13.33 -10.42
N TYR A 233 -17.86 12.75 -11.61
CA TYR A 233 -18.43 11.44 -11.88
C TYR A 233 -17.60 10.74 -12.94
N SER A 234 -17.52 9.41 -12.88
CA SER A 234 -16.77 8.58 -13.83
C SER A 234 -17.64 7.62 -14.63
N HIS A 235 -18.89 7.44 -14.21
CA HIS A 235 -19.80 6.47 -14.80
C HIS A 235 -21.23 7.01 -14.84
N ILE A 236 -22.01 6.61 -15.87
CA ILE A 236 -23.44 6.90 -15.97
C ILE A 236 -24.20 5.59 -16.16
N TYR A 237 -25.06 5.25 -15.20
CA TYR A 237 -25.94 4.10 -15.28
C TYR A 237 -27.40 4.52 -15.20
N SER A 238 -28.19 4.13 -16.18
CA SER A 238 -29.63 4.49 -16.29
C SER A 238 -29.88 6.00 -16.11
N GLY A 239 -28.99 6.86 -16.64
CA GLY A 239 -29.06 8.31 -16.55
C GLY A 239 -28.55 8.90 -15.23
N THR A 240 -28.17 8.08 -14.25
CA THR A 240 -27.60 8.52 -12.97
C THR A 240 -26.09 8.59 -13.07
N LYS A 241 -25.52 9.78 -12.78
CA LYS A 241 -24.08 10.02 -12.68
C LYS A 241 -23.57 9.55 -11.33
N SER A 242 -22.47 8.81 -11.31
CA SER A 242 -21.81 8.36 -10.08
C SER A 242 -20.30 8.38 -10.21
N LEU A 243 -19.59 8.69 -9.14
CA LEU A 243 -18.17 8.45 -9.01
C LEU A 243 -18.00 7.09 -8.35
N ILE A 244 -17.46 6.12 -9.10
CA ILE A 244 -17.15 4.76 -8.64
C ILE A 244 -15.71 4.35 -8.94
N ASP A 245 -15.02 5.14 -9.77
CA ASP A 245 -13.58 5.09 -9.98
C ASP A 245 -12.93 6.17 -9.12
N HIS A 246 -12.01 5.78 -8.25
CA HIS A 246 -11.50 6.64 -7.19
C HIS A 246 -9.98 6.75 -7.16
N VAL A 247 -9.52 7.85 -6.55
CA VAL A 247 -8.13 8.08 -6.15
C VAL A 247 -8.12 8.37 -4.66
N PHE A 248 -7.61 7.45 -3.86
CA PHE A 248 -7.36 7.66 -2.44
C PHE A 248 -5.86 7.79 -2.17
N ALA A 249 -5.50 8.65 -1.24
CA ALA A 249 -4.13 8.83 -0.77
C ALA A 249 -4.08 8.81 0.76
N ASN A 250 -3.04 8.23 1.34
CA ASN A 250 -2.76 8.44 2.75
C ASN A 250 -2.22 9.85 2.99
N ALA A 251 -2.02 10.27 4.23
CA ALA A 251 -1.72 11.66 4.59
C ALA A 251 -0.44 12.17 3.89
N THR A 252 0.66 11.41 3.92
CA THR A 252 1.94 11.81 3.30
C THR A 252 1.84 11.96 1.79
N MET A 253 1.15 11.02 1.13
CA MET A 253 0.92 11.08 -0.31
C MET A 253 -0.02 12.21 -0.71
N ALA A 254 -1.04 12.52 0.11
CA ALA A 254 -2.02 13.58 -0.17
C ALA A 254 -1.39 14.99 -0.23
N GLU A 255 -0.29 15.22 0.51
CA GLU A 255 0.47 16.47 0.48
C GLU A 255 1.27 16.66 -0.83
N GLN A 256 1.53 15.57 -1.55
CA GLN A 256 2.31 15.55 -2.78
C GLN A 256 1.42 15.58 -4.04
N ILE A 257 0.10 15.61 -3.87
CA ILE A 257 -0.88 15.69 -4.96
C ILE A 257 -1.15 17.14 -5.30
N THR A 258 -0.95 17.52 -6.57
CA THR A 258 -1.23 18.87 -7.08
C THR A 258 -2.64 19.03 -7.57
N GLY A 259 -3.30 17.95 -7.94
CA GLY A 259 -4.69 17.91 -8.38
C GLY A 259 -5.13 16.53 -8.85
N ALA A 260 -6.44 16.32 -8.89
CA ALA A 260 -7.07 15.12 -9.40
C ALA A 260 -8.40 15.45 -10.11
N GLY A 261 -8.83 14.58 -11.02
CA GLY A 261 -10.07 14.81 -11.74
C GLY A 261 -10.45 13.67 -12.68
N VAL A 262 -11.59 13.80 -13.33
CA VAL A 262 -12.12 12.83 -14.29
C VAL A 262 -12.15 13.44 -15.68
N TYR A 263 -11.64 12.71 -16.65
CA TYR A 263 -11.68 13.09 -18.07
C TYR A 263 -12.91 12.46 -18.73
N ASN A 264 -14.04 13.18 -18.77
CA ASN A 264 -15.34 12.67 -19.22
C ASN A 264 -15.44 12.42 -20.73
N VAL A 265 -14.49 11.69 -21.31
CA VAL A 265 -14.44 11.36 -22.74
C VAL A 265 -15.41 10.26 -23.15
N ASN A 266 -15.69 9.30 -22.25
CA ASN A 266 -16.57 8.17 -22.52
C ASN A 266 -18.03 8.46 -22.17
N THR A 267 -18.28 9.19 -21.09
CA THR A 267 -19.65 9.49 -20.63
C THR A 267 -20.30 10.65 -21.38
N THR A 268 -19.51 11.64 -21.84
CA THR A 268 -20.00 12.79 -22.62
C THR A 268 -19.66 12.72 -24.09
N GLY A 269 -18.67 11.88 -24.48
CA GLY A 269 -18.23 11.71 -25.86
C GLY A 269 -19.24 10.99 -26.73
N GLY A 270 -19.21 11.31 -28.03
CA GLY A 270 -20.00 10.60 -29.05
C GLY A 270 -19.46 9.19 -29.30
N TYR A 271 -20.16 8.41 -30.12
CA TYR A 271 -19.80 7.03 -30.46
C TYR A 271 -18.38 6.92 -31.06
N SER A 272 -17.94 7.96 -31.77
CA SER A 272 -16.64 8.02 -32.44
C SER A 272 -15.46 8.00 -31.46
N VAL A 273 -15.63 8.51 -30.21
CA VAL A 273 -14.57 8.59 -29.21
C VAL A 273 -14.75 7.60 -28.06
N LYS A 274 -15.98 7.17 -27.82
CA LYS A 274 -16.33 6.27 -26.70
C LYS A 274 -15.76 4.87 -26.90
N TYR A 275 -14.99 4.37 -25.90
CA TYR A 275 -14.37 3.03 -25.89
C TYR A 275 -14.63 2.24 -24.59
N SER A 276 -15.20 2.90 -23.57
CA SER A 276 -15.59 2.29 -22.30
C SER A 276 -16.90 2.89 -21.82
N ASP A 277 -17.49 2.33 -20.78
CA ASP A 277 -18.59 2.91 -20.01
C ASP A 277 -18.10 3.71 -18.78
N HIS A 278 -16.80 3.62 -18.46
CA HIS A 278 -16.12 4.41 -17.46
C HIS A 278 -15.21 5.47 -18.10
N ASP A 279 -15.13 6.63 -17.50
CA ASP A 279 -14.18 7.68 -17.88
C ASP A 279 -12.80 7.46 -17.26
N PRO A 280 -11.70 7.86 -17.93
CA PRO A 280 -10.38 7.94 -17.30
C PRO A 280 -10.40 8.95 -16.14
N TYR A 281 -9.67 8.65 -15.09
CA TYR A 281 -9.48 9.53 -13.94
C TYR A 281 -7.99 9.70 -13.66
N LEU A 282 -7.62 10.88 -13.18
CA LEU A 282 -6.26 11.38 -13.20
C LEU A 282 -5.86 11.94 -11.84
N VAL A 283 -4.58 11.79 -11.52
CA VAL A 283 -3.95 12.48 -10.40
C VAL A 283 -2.55 12.92 -10.81
N ALA A 284 -2.16 14.12 -10.42
CA ALA A 284 -0.82 14.65 -10.66
C ALA A 284 -0.04 14.79 -9.35
N LEU A 285 1.23 14.41 -9.41
CA LEU A 285 2.09 14.22 -8.26
C LEU A 285 3.36 15.07 -8.38
N ASN A 286 3.81 15.63 -7.25
CA ASN A 286 5.13 16.21 -7.06
C ASN A 286 5.81 15.51 -5.89
N LEU A 287 6.36 14.31 -6.15
CA LEU A 287 7.02 13.51 -5.12
C LEU A 287 8.19 14.28 -4.49
N GLY A 288 8.36 14.14 -3.17
CA GLY A 288 9.41 14.83 -2.42
C GLY A 288 9.13 16.32 -2.13
N ASN A 289 7.97 16.89 -2.47
CA ASN A 289 7.60 18.26 -2.09
C ASN A 289 6.93 18.32 -0.70
N GLY A 290 6.50 17.21 -0.14
CA GLY A 290 6.34 17.06 1.30
C GLY A 290 7.74 17.12 1.92
N SER A 291 7.91 17.74 3.08
CA SER A 291 9.19 17.87 3.75
C SER A 291 9.98 16.56 3.65
N VAL A 292 11.13 16.61 2.95
CA VAL A 292 12.02 15.47 2.84
C VAL A 292 12.55 15.20 4.24
N ASP A 293 11.87 14.36 4.98
CA ASP A 293 12.50 13.65 6.08
C ASP A 293 13.20 12.43 5.44
N PRO A 294 14.54 12.37 5.39
CA PRO A 294 15.27 11.19 4.93
C PRO A 294 15.00 9.95 5.79
N ASN A 295 14.14 10.10 6.78
CA ASN A 295 13.56 9.05 7.59
C ASN A 295 12.05 9.33 7.64
N PRO A 296 11.18 8.63 6.84
CA PRO A 296 9.75 8.87 6.89
C PRO A 296 9.29 8.58 8.32
N ASN A 297 9.19 9.66 9.10
CA ASN A 297 8.54 9.59 10.39
C ASN A 297 7.06 9.34 10.08
N PRO A 298 6.50 8.16 10.40
CA PRO A 298 5.06 7.97 10.30
C PRO A 298 4.40 9.11 11.05
N ASP A 299 3.30 9.60 10.51
CA ASP A 299 2.41 10.59 11.13
C ASP A 299 2.58 10.55 12.66
N PRO A 300 3.03 11.65 13.31
CA PRO A 300 3.23 11.65 14.75
C PRO A 300 1.98 11.20 15.54
N ASP A 301 0.81 11.20 14.90
CA ASP A 301 -0.42 10.67 15.46
C ASP A 301 -0.65 9.17 15.11
N ASN A 302 0.10 8.55 14.19
CA ASN A 302 -0.03 7.13 13.83
C ASN A 302 1.17 6.30 14.25
N CYS A 303 1.50 6.32 15.51
CA CYS A 303 2.51 5.45 16.12
C CYS A 303 1.96 4.06 16.50
N ASN A 304 0.73 3.69 16.11
CA ASN A 304 0.16 2.35 16.29
C ASN A 304 0.72 1.39 15.23
N LEU A 305 1.95 0.94 15.43
CA LEU A 305 2.59 -0.03 14.57
C LEU A 305 1.96 -1.42 14.74
N ALA A 306 1.74 -2.13 13.65
CA ALA A 306 1.32 -3.54 13.63
C ALA A 306 2.12 -4.30 12.56
N PHE A 307 3.40 -4.59 12.85
CA PHE A 307 4.26 -5.37 11.98
C PHE A 307 4.12 -6.87 12.26
N SER A 308 4.14 -7.71 11.21
CA SER A 308 4.16 -9.17 11.33
C SER A 308 4.86 -9.81 10.13
N GLN A 309 5.76 -10.75 10.38
CA GLN A 309 6.49 -11.53 9.38
C GLN A 309 6.34 -13.03 9.68
N ASP A 310 5.87 -13.83 8.71
CA ASP A 310 5.66 -15.28 8.86
C ASP A 310 6.79 -16.14 8.26
N PHE A 311 7.73 -15.53 7.54
CA PHE A 311 8.90 -16.16 6.91
C PHE A 311 8.65 -17.33 5.97
N LYS A 312 7.42 -17.58 5.54
CA LYS A 312 7.07 -18.79 4.76
C LYS A 312 7.54 -18.74 3.32
N THR A 313 7.58 -17.54 2.74
CA THR A 313 7.93 -17.32 1.33
C THR A 313 9.27 -16.60 1.13
N GLY A 314 9.99 -16.31 2.21
CA GLY A 314 11.25 -15.58 2.20
C GLY A 314 11.55 -14.97 3.56
N LEU A 315 12.64 -14.21 3.64
CA LEU A 315 12.99 -13.48 4.88
C LEU A 315 12.15 -12.20 5.07
N GLY A 316 11.35 -11.81 4.07
CA GLY A 316 10.62 -10.56 4.06
C GLY A 316 11.57 -9.37 4.14
N ASP A 317 11.28 -8.43 5.06
CA ASP A 317 12.11 -7.25 5.29
C ASP A 317 13.32 -7.50 6.20
N PHE A 318 13.51 -8.75 6.67
CA PHE A 318 14.67 -9.12 7.45
C PHE A 318 15.91 -9.31 6.59
N THR A 319 17.05 -8.90 7.12
CA THR A 319 18.36 -9.06 6.47
C THR A 319 19.19 -10.11 7.21
N GLU A 320 19.72 -11.07 6.45
CA GLU A 320 20.71 -12.01 6.97
C GLU A 320 22.12 -11.40 6.93
N LYS A 321 22.88 -11.55 8.01
CA LYS A 321 24.32 -11.27 8.07
C LYS A 321 25.06 -12.47 8.62
N ASN A 322 25.68 -13.23 7.74
CA ASN A 322 26.54 -14.36 8.10
C ASN A 322 27.97 -13.86 8.33
N LEU A 323 28.43 -13.90 9.58
CA LEU A 323 29.76 -13.46 10.00
C LEU A 323 30.76 -14.63 10.05
N LYS A 324 30.29 -15.84 10.35
CA LYS A 324 31.11 -17.04 10.41
C LYS A 324 30.33 -18.30 10.04
N GLY A 325 31.00 -19.21 9.36
CA GLY A 325 30.52 -20.56 9.09
C GLY A 325 29.54 -20.64 7.92
N GLU A 326 29.00 -21.85 7.71
CA GLU A 326 28.18 -22.18 6.54
C GLU A 326 26.67 -22.27 6.86
N ALA A 327 26.26 -22.05 8.10
CA ALA A 327 24.84 -22.04 8.44
C ALA A 327 24.18 -20.76 7.91
N SER A 328 22.98 -20.88 7.35
CA SER A 328 22.20 -19.75 6.82
C SER A 328 20.75 -19.86 7.25
N TRP A 329 20.11 -18.70 7.39
CA TRP A 329 18.68 -18.59 7.61
C TRP A 329 17.92 -18.88 6.31
N LEU A 330 17.09 -19.92 6.32
CA LEU A 330 16.33 -20.37 5.16
C LEU A 330 14.84 -20.30 5.45
N SER A 331 14.09 -19.66 4.57
CA SER A 331 12.62 -19.69 4.64
C SER A 331 12.08 -21.10 4.39
N ASN A 332 11.01 -21.44 5.06
CA ASN A 332 10.34 -22.73 4.94
C ASN A 332 8.82 -22.53 5.06
N GLU A 333 8.08 -23.00 4.06
CA GLU A 333 6.63 -22.86 3.98
C GLU A 333 5.88 -23.37 5.23
N LYS A 334 6.44 -24.40 5.88
CA LYS A 334 5.82 -25.05 7.04
C LYS A 334 6.32 -24.51 8.38
N TYR A 335 7.59 -24.11 8.47
CA TYR A 335 8.27 -23.84 9.73
C TYR A 335 8.70 -22.36 9.91
N GLY A 336 8.37 -21.49 8.95
CA GLY A 336 8.82 -20.12 8.94
C GLY A 336 10.27 -19.98 8.48
N VAL A 337 11.15 -19.32 9.25
CA VAL A 337 12.59 -19.27 8.96
C VAL A 337 13.34 -20.24 9.88
N THR A 338 14.32 -20.93 9.31
CA THR A 338 15.07 -21.98 10.01
C THR A 338 16.57 -21.82 9.81
N ILE A 339 17.35 -22.16 10.84
CA ILE A 339 18.81 -22.27 10.75
C ILE A 339 19.30 -23.56 11.41
N ASN A 340 20.20 -24.25 10.71
CA ASN A 340 20.75 -25.52 11.18
C ASN A 340 22.24 -25.63 10.83
N GLY A 341 23.07 -25.68 11.83
CA GLY A 341 24.51 -25.87 11.68
C GLY A 341 24.98 -27.32 11.82
N TYR A 342 24.08 -28.30 12.04
CA TYR A 342 24.44 -29.70 12.22
C TYR A 342 25.27 -30.23 11.04
N LYS A 343 26.38 -30.89 11.34
CA LYS A 343 27.37 -31.39 10.36
C LYS A 343 28.08 -30.32 9.52
N LYS A 344 27.92 -29.06 9.81
CA LYS A 344 28.73 -27.99 9.24
C LYS A 344 30.07 -27.92 9.98
N SER A 345 31.09 -27.34 9.35
CA SER A 345 32.43 -27.23 9.95
C SER A 345 32.68 -25.86 10.57
N GLY A 346 33.43 -25.85 11.69
CA GLY A 346 33.88 -24.63 12.36
C GLY A 346 32.83 -23.85 13.12
N GLU A 347 33.26 -22.73 13.69
CA GLU A 347 32.38 -21.79 14.40
C GLU A 347 31.35 -21.16 13.47
N MET A 348 30.18 -20.87 14.03
CA MET A 348 29.07 -20.22 13.32
C MET A 348 28.65 -18.96 14.05
N ASP A 349 28.37 -17.90 13.29
CA ASP A 349 27.81 -16.66 13.79
C ASP A 349 26.98 -16.01 12.69
N ASN A 350 25.65 -16.09 12.83
CA ASN A 350 24.72 -15.64 11.82
C ASN A 350 23.57 -14.84 12.45
N TRP A 351 23.29 -13.68 11.90
CA TRP A 351 22.28 -12.74 12.37
C TRP A 351 21.12 -12.67 11.39
N LEU A 352 19.91 -12.67 11.92
CA LEU A 352 18.67 -12.34 11.22
C LEU A 352 18.14 -11.04 11.80
N ILE A 353 18.34 -9.93 11.08
CA ILE A 353 18.12 -8.56 11.54
C ILE A 353 16.80 -8.03 10.98
N SER A 354 15.94 -7.48 11.85
CA SER A 354 14.68 -6.86 11.46
C SER A 354 14.90 -5.58 10.64
N PRO A 355 13.90 -5.09 9.88
CA PRO A 355 13.89 -3.71 9.41
C PRO A 355 13.99 -2.73 10.58
N ALA A 356 14.24 -1.44 10.28
CA ALA A 356 14.15 -0.37 11.27
C ALA A 356 12.69 -0.05 11.58
N PHE A 357 12.40 0.22 12.84
CA PHE A 357 11.10 0.66 13.31
C PHE A 357 11.23 2.01 14.01
N ASP A 358 10.39 2.97 13.62
CA ASP A 358 10.25 4.21 14.38
C ASP A 358 9.26 4.03 15.53
N LEU A 359 9.78 4.03 16.74
CA LEU A 359 9.03 3.95 17.99
C LEU A 359 9.12 5.24 18.80
N SER A 360 9.65 6.34 18.24
CA SER A 360 9.91 7.60 18.98
C SER A 360 8.66 8.22 19.61
N ASN A 361 7.51 8.05 18.95
CA ASN A 361 6.21 8.52 19.41
C ASN A 361 5.38 7.46 20.15
N ALA A 362 5.93 6.26 20.33
CA ALA A 362 5.24 5.20 21.08
C ALA A 362 5.31 5.43 22.59
N GLU A 363 4.19 5.25 23.28
CA GLU A 363 4.11 5.11 24.73
C GLU A 363 4.64 3.75 25.17
N SER A 364 4.32 2.73 24.38
CA SER A 364 4.77 1.35 24.59
C SER A 364 4.89 0.60 23.27
N ALA A 365 5.74 -0.41 23.24
CA ALA A 365 5.82 -1.35 22.13
C ALA A 365 6.03 -2.77 22.64
N THR A 366 5.58 -3.75 21.87
CA THR A 366 5.61 -5.16 22.21
C THR A 366 6.13 -5.99 21.05
N LEU A 367 7.22 -6.73 21.27
CA LEU A 367 7.73 -7.75 20.36
C LEU A 367 7.07 -9.08 20.67
N THR A 368 6.54 -9.74 19.66
CA THR A 368 6.02 -11.11 19.75
C THR A 368 6.73 -12.00 18.74
N PHE A 369 7.03 -13.22 19.11
CA PHE A 369 7.50 -14.23 18.18
C PHE A 369 7.18 -15.63 18.67
N ARG A 370 7.06 -16.55 17.71
CA ARG A 370 6.85 -17.97 17.97
C ARG A 370 8.02 -18.75 17.42
N HIS A 371 8.64 -19.58 18.25
CA HIS A 371 9.83 -20.33 17.87
C HIS A 371 9.84 -21.76 18.43
N ASN A 372 10.72 -22.58 17.87
CA ASN A 372 10.95 -23.95 18.28
C ASN A 372 12.45 -24.27 18.22
N LEU A 373 13.00 -24.82 19.30
CA LEU A 373 14.29 -25.48 19.28
C LEU A 373 14.07 -26.94 18.88
N TYR A 374 14.16 -27.22 17.56
CA TYR A 374 13.81 -28.55 17.06
C TYR A 374 14.81 -29.63 17.51
N PHE A 375 16.12 -29.31 17.48
CA PHE A 375 17.16 -30.13 18.10
C PHE A 375 18.04 -29.30 19.01
N ASP A 376 18.25 -29.78 20.22
CA ASP A 376 19.25 -29.28 21.17
C ASP A 376 20.45 -30.23 21.15
N ASN A 377 21.51 -29.86 20.43
CA ASN A 377 22.79 -30.55 20.41
C ASN A 377 23.80 -29.91 21.38
N SER A 378 23.41 -28.83 22.06
CA SER A 378 24.23 -28.05 22.99
C SER A 378 24.08 -28.51 24.46
N GLU A 379 23.38 -29.62 24.70
CA GLU A 379 23.15 -30.19 26.04
C GLU A 379 22.55 -29.17 27.03
N GLY A 380 21.60 -28.36 26.58
CA GLY A 380 20.93 -27.34 27.39
C GLY A 380 21.57 -25.96 27.32
N ALA A 381 22.69 -25.79 26.65
CA ALA A 381 23.37 -24.49 26.51
C ALA A 381 22.78 -23.57 25.41
N TYR A 382 21.68 -23.97 24.78
CA TYR A 382 21.04 -23.24 23.67
C TYR A 382 20.80 -21.76 23.97
N ARG A 383 20.52 -21.37 25.19
CA ARG A 383 20.32 -19.96 25.59
C ARG A 383 21.57 -19.07 25.44
N GLN A 384 22.75 -19.69 25.32
CA GLN A 384 24.00 -18.99 25.01
C GLN A 384 24.24 -18.85 23.52
N TYR A 385 23.65 -19.74 22.71
CA TYR A 385 23.91 -19.83 21.29
C TYR A 385 22.79 -19.29 20.41
N GLN A 386 21.53 -19.37 20.85
CA GLN A 386 20.38 -18.81 20.17
C GLN A 386 19.86 -17.63 20.99
N THR A 387 20.11 -16.42 20.51
CA THR A 387 19.94 -15.19 21.30
C THR A 387 19.14 -14.13 20.57
N LEU A 388 18.47 -13.25 21.31
CA LEU A 388 17.75 -12.07 20.83
C LEU A 388 18.52 -10.81 21.22
N TRP A 389 18.58 -9.83 20.34
CA TRP A 389 19.33 -8.60 20.52
C TRP A 389 18.51 -7.38 20.09
N TYR A 390 18.69 -6.24 20.78
CA TYR A 390 18.10 -4.95 20.45
C TYR A 390 19.18 -3.91 20.17
N THR A 391 18.88 -2.96 19.29
CA THR A 391 19.73 -1.81 18.99
C THR A 391 18.92 -0.60 18.53
N ASN A 392 19.50 0.61 18.68
CA ASN A 392 19.02 1.86 18.07
C ASN A 392 20.05 2.45 17.10
N SER A 393 21.19 1.78 16.89
CA SER A 393 22.34 2.36 16.21
C SER A 393 22.83 1.60 14.99
N TYR A 394 22.19 0.48 14.64
CA TYR A 394 22.53 -0.28 13.43
C TYR A 394 21.96 0.38 12.16
N THR A 395 22.81 0.56 11.15
CA THR A 395 22.43 1.04 9.82
C THR A 395 22.58 -0.08 8.78
N ASP A 396 21.71 -0.12 7.79
CA ASP A 396 21.74 -1.13 6.75
C ASP A 396 23.10 -1.12 6.01
N GLY A 397 23.68 -2.30 5.88
CA GLY A 397 24.99 -2.48 5.28
C GLY A 397 26.14 -2.63 6.28
N GLU A 398 25.99 -2.17 7.51
CA GLU A 398 27.00 -2.33 8.56
C GLU A 398 27.20 -3.80 8.98
N THR A 399 28.32 -4.04 9.67
CA THR A 399 28.61 -5.33 10.31
C THR A 399 28.04 -5.32 11.72
N PRO A 400 27.14 -6.25 12.10
CA PRO A 400 26.53 -6.24 13.44
C PRO A 400 27.54 -6.24 14.58
N ALA A 401 28.70 -6.88 14.39
CA ALA A 401 29.77 -6.93 15.41
C ALA A 401 30.43 -5.56 15.69
N GLU A 402 30.28 -4.59 14.78
CA GLU A 402 30.83 -3.23 14.90
C GLU A 402 29.82 -2.23 15.46
N THR A 403 28.59 -2.68 15.71
CA THR A 403 27.46 -1.86 16.20
C THR A 403 27.14 -2.24 17.64
N ALA A 404 26.60 -1.29 18.41
CA ALA A 404 26.17 -1.54 19.78
C ALA A 404 24.82 -2.29 19.80
N TRP A 405 24.85 -3.54 20.24
CA TRP A 405 23.69 -4.37 20.49
C TRP A 405 23.60 -4.80 21.95
N THR A 406 22.39 -4.88 22.47
CA THR A 406 22.12 -5.40 23.82
C THR A 406 21.40 -6.74 23.71
N GLN A 407 21.96 -7.76 24.35
CA GLN A 407 21.32 -9.07 24.41
C GLN A 407 20.10 -9.04 25.33
N ILE A 408 18.98 -9.56 24.83
CA ILE A 408 17.70 -9.65 25.54
C ILE A 408 17.41 -11.11 25.86
N GLN A 409 16.97 -11.36 27.08
CA GLN A 409 16.60 -12.70 27.49
C GLN A 409 15.32 -13.15 26.81
N ILE A 410 15.35 -14.28 26.11
CA ILE A 410 14.16 -14.97 25.61
C ILE A 410 13.53 -15.74 26.80
N PRO A 411 12.31 -15.39 27.25
CA PRO A 411 11.75 -15.97 28.46
C PRO A 411 11.32 -17.43 28.32
N ASN A 412 10.65 -17.74 27.23
CA ASN A 412 10.04 -19.07 27.03
C ASN A 412 10.79 -19.88 25.99
N TRP A 413 11.13 -21.10 26.36
CA TRP A 413 11.79 -22.08 25.51
C TRP A 413 11.14 -23.45 25.63
N THR A 414 11.00 -24.13 24.50
CA THR A 414 10.62 -25.55 24.43
C THR A 414 11.46 -26.26 23.40
N VAL A 415 11.77 -27.52 23.65
CA VAL A 415 12.45 -28.39 22.68
C VAL A 415 11.41 -29.27 22.00
N LYS A 416 11.49 -29.35 20.66
CA LYS A 416 10.59 -30.13 19.80
C LYS A 416 9.12 -29.68 19.82
N SER A 417 8.85 -28.45 20.25
CA SER A 417 7.54 -27.83 20.16
C SER A 417 7.64 -26.33 20.05
N TYR A 418 6.65 -25.68 19.41
CA TYR A 418 6.62 -24.23 19.31
C TYR A 418 6.16 -23.58 20.62
N THR A 419 6.80 -22.48 20.98
CA THR A 419 6.41 -21.64 22.10
C THR A 419 6.33 -20.17 21.68
N ASN A 420 5.41 -19.44 22.29
CA ASN A 420 5.23 -18.01 22.05
C ASN A 420 6.04 -17.20 23.07
N ASN A 421 6.61 -16.11 22.61
CA ASN A 421 7.22 -15.10 23.44
C ASN A 421 6.54 -13.75 23.18
N THR A 422 6.36 -12.98 24.25
CA THR A 422 5.83 -11.62 24.25
C THR A 422 6.73 -10.79 25.16
N LEU A 423 7.36 -9.77 24.62
CA LEU A 423 8.31 -8.92 25.34
C LEU A 423 7.93 -7.45 25.16
N SER A 424 7.80 -6.73 26.26
CA SER A 424 7.71 -5.27 26.22
C SER A 424 9.05 -4.69 25.82
N ILE A 425 9.05 -3.72 24.90
CA ILE A 425 10.25 -2.98 24.49
C ILE A 425 10.57 -1.95 25.58
N PRO A 426 11.78 -1.97 26.17
CA PRO A 426 12.18 -0.97 27.17
C PRO A 426 12.17 0.46 26.58
N ALA A 427 11.91 1.45 27.45
CA ALA A 427 11.73 2.85 27.06
C ALA A 427 12.94 3.44 26.30
N GLU A 428 14.16 3.00 26.63
CA GLU A 428 15.39 3.40 25.94
C GLU A 428 15.48 2.94 24.48
N TYR A 429 14.61 2.02 24.07
CA TYR A 429 14.49 1.53 22.68
C TYR A 429 13.28 2.10 21.95
N LEU A 430 12.46 2.94 22.60
CA LEU A 430 11.38 3.66 21.92
C LEU A 430 11.95 4.87 21.16
N THR A 431 12.65 4.60 20.06
CA THR A 431 13.41 5.56 19.25
C THR A 431 13.10 5.40 17.78
N ALA A 432 13.54 6.35 16.95
CA ALA A 432 13.29 6.36 15.50
C ALA A 432 14.00 5.24 14.72
N ASN A 433 14.96 4.54 15.30
CA ASN A 433 15.74 3.50 14.60
C ASN A 433 15.86 2.23 15.44
N PHE A 434 14.76 1.80 16.05
CA PHE A 434 14.76 0.52 16.79
C PHE A 434 14.85 -0.65 15.83
N ARG A 435 15.73 -1.62 16.16
CA ARG A 435 15.79 -2.93 15.49
C ARG A 435 15.96 -4.04 16.53
N PHE A 436 15.48 -5.23 16.17
CA PHE A 436 15.81 -6.46 16.89
C PHE A 436 16.45 -7.46 15.93
N ALA A 437 17.20 -8.41 16.50
CA ALA A 437 17.81 -9.46 15.72
C ALA A 437 17.83 -10.78 16.48
N PHE A 438 17.61 -11.86 15.72
CA PHE A 438 17.89 -13.21 16.18
C PHE A 438 19.31 -13.58 15.76
N ARG A 439 20.15 -13.96 16.71
CA ARG A 439 21.53 -14.38 16.45
C ARG A 439 21.68 -15.86 16.76
N TYR A 440 22.22 -16.57 15.80
CA TYR A 440 22.56 -17.96 15.88
C TYR A 440 24.08 -18.12 15.96
N THR A 441 24.57 -18.77 16.99
CA THR A 441 25.98 -19.15 17.11
C THR A 441 26.12 -20.64 17.40
N ALA A 442 27.28 -21.22 17.06
CA ALA A 442 27.69 -22.56 17.45
C ALA A 442 29.21 -22.65 17.44
N LEU A 443 29.78 -23.51 18.28
CA LEU A 443 31.22 -23.76 18.31
C LEU A 443 31.67 -24.64 17.13
N ASP A 444 30.82 -25.59 16.79
CA ASP A 444 31.02 -26.52 15.66
C ASP A 444 29.69 -27.19 15.26
N GLY A 445 29.72 -28.01 14.22
CA GLY A 445 28.54 -28.71 13.76
C GLY A 445 28.05 -29.86 14.65
N ALA A 446 28.83 -30.33 15.62
CA ALA A 446 28.42 -31.36 16.55
C ALA A 446 27.52 -30.78 17.67
N THR A 447 27.82 -29.55 18.10
CA THR A 447 27.08 -28.81 19.12
C THR A 447 26.03 -27.85 18.55
N ALA A 448 25.96 -27.74 17.22
CA ALA A 448 25.04 -26.84 16.53
C ALA A 448 23.57 -27.29 16.68
N ASN A 449 22.73 -26.38 17.09
CA ASN A 449 21.30 -26.58 17.28
C ASN A 449 20.53 -26.42 15.96
N TYR A 450 19.26 -26.87 15.96
CA TYR A 450 18.31 -26.55 14.90
C TYR A 450 17.23 -25.63 15.48
N TRP A 451 17.21 -24.39 15.02
CA TRP A 451 16.31 -23.36 15.50
C TRP A 451 15.34 -22.92 14.40
N GLU A 452 14.07 -22.81 14.74
CA GLU A 452 12.97 -22.44 13.86
C GLU A 452 12.28 -21.21 14.46
N ILE A 453 11.98 -20.21 13.63
CA ILE A 453 11.15 -19.03 14.00
C ILE A 453 9.99 -18.97 13.02
N ASP A 454 8.79 -19.31 13.50
CA ASP A 454 7.58 -19.41 12.69
C ASP A 454 7.06 -18.02 12.28
N ASN A 455 7.09 -17.09 13.22
CA ASN A 455 6.72 -15.71 12.97
C ASN A 455 7.39 -14.76 13.97
N ALA A 456 7.46 -13.48 13.58
CA ALA A 456 7.83 -12.37 14.45
C ALA A 456 6.92 -11.17 14.16
N GLY A 457 6.51 -10.45 15.21
CA GLY A 457 5.65 -9.28 15.10
C GLY A 457 6.06 -8.19 16.10
N LEU A 458 5.82 -6.94 15.73
CA LEU A 458 6.03 -5.78 16.60
C LEU A 458 4.79 -4.90 16.56
N THR A 459 4.25 -4.58 17.72
CA THR A 459 3.12 -3.66 17.88
C THR A 459 3.52 -2.50 18.77
N SER A 460 2.96 -1.33 18.55
CA SER A 460 3.13 -0.18 19.45
C SER A 460 1.81 0.53 19.73
N VAL A 461 1.80 1.28 20.81
CA VAL A 461 0.70 2.16 21.23
C VAL A 461 1.24 3.57 21.32
N CYS A 462 0.52 4.53 20.77
CA CYS A 462 0.92 5.93 20.73
C CYS A 462 0.98 6.57 22.13
N LYS A 463 1.92 7.49 22.32
CA LYS A 463 1.81 8.48 23.40
C LYS A 463 0.51 9.23 23.22
N THR A 464 -0.27 9.34 24.28
CA THR A 464 -1.40 10.27 24.27
C THR A 464 -0.85 11.68 24.02
N PRO A 465 -1.30 12.44 22.99
CA PRO A 465 -0.80 13.77 22.75
C PRO A 465 -0.87 14.59 24.04
N SER A 466 0.25 15.11 24.49
CA SER A 466 0.29 16.03 25.62
C SER A 466 -0.40 17.33 25.17
N GLY A 467 -1.67 17.46 25.47
CA GLY A 467 -2.54 18.58 25.03
C GLY A 467 -4.03 18.23 24.95
N MET A 468 -4.40 16.96 25.17
CA MET A 468 -5.80 16.62 25.47
C MET A 468 -5.97 16.70 26.99
N GLU A 469 -6.30 17.90 27.48
CA GLU A 469 -6.83 18.03 28.83
C GLU A 469 -8.28 17.56 28.83
N ASP A 470 -8.61 16.64 29.75
CA ASP A 470 -9.98 16.24 30.01
C ASP A 470 -10.77 17.49 30.43
N ALA A 471 -11.86 17.78 29.74
CA ALA A 471 -12.71 18.97 30.01
C ALA A 471 -13.30 19.01 31.43
N SER A 472 -12.98 18.01 32.28
CA SER A 472 -13.35 17.98 33.70
C SER A 472 -12.54 18.94 34.56
N THR A 473 -11.44 19.54 34.06
CA THR A 473 -10.59 20.48 34.80
C THR A 473 -10.52 21.85 34.11
N GLY A 474 -11.62 22.61 34.19
CA GLY A 474 -11.52 24.07 34.30
C GLY A 474 -11.33 24.90 33.04
N ILE A 475 -11.57 24.39 31.82
CA ILE A 475 -11.66 25.28 30.65
C ILE A 475 -13.05 25.87 30.62
N LEU A 476 -13.09 27.15 30.88
CA LEU A 476 -14.32 27.94 30.78
C LEU A 476 -14.70 28.12 29.29
N LEU A 477 -15.49 27.17 28.73
CA LEU A 477 -16.29 27.40 27.51
C LEU A 477 -17.12 28.70 27.61
N THR A 478 -17.18 29.31 28.81
CA THR A 478 -17.92 30.52 29.18
C THR A 478 -17.24 31.82 28.75
N ASP A 479 -15.98 31.81 28.29
CA ASP A 479 -15.37 33.02 27.76
C ASP A 479 -16.05 33.43 26.44
N ALA A 480 -16.59 34.65 26.41
CA ALA A 480 -17.30 35.17 25.24
C ALA A 480 -16.42 35.26 23.98
N ALA A 481 -15.09 35.28 24.15
CA ALA A 481 -14.12 35.34 23.06
C ALA A 481 -13.74 33.95 22.50
N THR A 482 -14.14 32.83 23.15
CA THR A 482 -13.80 31.47 22.70
C THR A 482 -14.71 31.04 21.57
N ARG A 483 -14.11 30.72 20.41
CA ARG A 483 -14.76 30.12 19.26
C ARG A 483 -14.52 28.61 19.28
N VAL A 484 -15.55 27.85 18.90
CA VAL A 484 -15.54 26.39 18.90
C VAL A 484 -15.71 25.87 17.47
N PHE A 485 -14.86 24.93 17.07
CA PHE A 485 -14.91 24.31 15.76
C PHE A 485 -14.94 22.79 15.87
N THR A 486 -15.62 22.13 14.94
CA THR A 486 -15.40 20.69 14.70
C THR A 486 -14.02 20.48 14.11
N LEU A 487 -13.51 19.23 14.10
CA LEU A 487 -12.27 18.87 13.38
C LEU A 487 -12.36 19.17 11.88
N MET A 488 -13.56 19.28 11.33
CA MET A 488 -13.82 19.62 9.92
C MET A 488 -13.86 21.14 9.67
N GLY A 489 -13.53 21.95 10.67
CA GLY A 489 -13.52 23.41 10.56
C GLY A 489 -14.89 24.11 10.64
N GLN A 490 -15.97 23.36 10.88
CA GLN A 490 -17.29 23.94 11.07
C GLN A 490 -17.36 24.67 12.41
N GLU A 491 -17.74 25.95 12.41
CA GLU A 491 -17.87 26.74 13.63
C GLU A 491 -19.17 26.39 14.37
N LEU A 492 -19.04 26.04 15.66
CA LEU A 492 -20.14 25.73 16.59
C LEU A 492 -20.22 26.67 17.78
N THR A 493 -19.65 27.88 17.70
CA THR A 493 -19.54 28.82 18.80
C THR A 493 -20.91 29.17 19.43
N ALA A 494 -21.96 29.23 18.63
CA ALA A 494 -23.33 29.48 19.12
C ALA A 494 -23.94 28.30 19.91
N GLN A 495 -23.34 27.12 19.85
CA GLN A 495 -23.82 25.88 20.48
C GLN A 495 -22.87 25.40 21.59
N LYS A 496 -21.89 26.19 21.99
CA LYS A 496 -20.81 25.77 22.88
C LYS A 496 -21.27 25.25 24.26
N ASP A 497 -22.45 25.63 24.71
CA ASP A 497 -23.04 25.18 25.97
C ASP A 497 -23.74 23.79 25.86
N HIS A 498 -23.87 23.24 24.65
CA HIS A 498 -24.57 21.99 24.35
C HIS A 498 -23.87 21.17 23.26
N LEU A 499 -22.54 21.07 23.33
CA LEU A 499 -21.78 20.26 22.39
C LEU A 499 -22.03 18.77 22.64
N PRO A 500 -22.33 17.97 21.60
CA PRO A 500 -22.38 16.52 21.71
C PRO A 500 -21.03 15.92 22.11
N ALA A 501 -21.01 14.68 22.59
CA ALA A 501 -19.78 13.96 22.81
C ALA A 501 -18.92 13.97 21.53
N GLY A 502 -17.64 14.32 21.63
CA GLY A 502 -16.77 14.45 20.47
C GLY A 502 -15.54 15.30 20.72
N ILE A 503 -14.70 15.42 19.68
CA ILE A 503 -13.47 16.22 19.72
C ILE A 503 -13.73 17.58 19.03
N TYR A 504 -13.28 18.65 19.69
CA TYR A 504 -13.48 20.03 19.22
C TYR A 504 -12.18 20.84 19.30
N ILE A 505 -12.08 21.88 18.47
CA ILE A 505 -11.01 22.85 18.50
C ILE A 505 -11.56 24.14 19.11
N LEU A 506 -10.93 24.62 20.16
CA LEU A 506 -11.18 25.91 20.75
C LEU A 506 -10.18 26.94 20.24
N LEU A 507 -10.65 28.12 19.83
CA LEU A 507 -9.83 29.25 19.42
C LEU A 507 -10.16 30.44 20.31
N ASN A 508 -9.15 30.95 21.05
CA ASN A 508 -9.27 32.17 21.85
C ASN A 508 -8.08 33.09 21.52
N GLY A 509 -8.35 34.15 20.77
CA GLY A 509 -7.30 35.01 20.23
C GLY A 509 -6.37 34.24 19.30
N THR A 510 -5.08 34.12 19.67
CA THR A 510 -4.06 33.35 18.95
C THR A 510 -3.82 31.96 19.54
N GLN A 511 -4.51 31.61 20.63
CA GLN A 511 -4.38 30.30 21.28
C GLN A 511 -5.38 29.33 20.68
N VAL A 512 -4.88 28.15 20.34
CA VAL A 512 -5.65 27.02 19.80
C VAL A 512 -5.54 25.85 20.76
N GLN A 513 -6.66 25.24 21.12
CA GLN A 513 -6.71 24.08 22.01
C GLN A 513 -7.68 23.04 21.48
N LYS A 514 -7.30 21.77 21.54
CA LYS A 514 -8.15 20.62 21.21
C LYS A 514 -8.73 20.06 22.50
N ILE A 515 -10.05 19.87 22.54
CA ILE A 515 -10.76 19.31 23.70
C ILE A 515 -11.59 18.09 23.31
N LEU A 516 -11.79 17.20 24.28
CA LEU A 516 -12.73 16.08 24.21
C LEU A 516 -13.93 16.39 25.10
N ILE A 517 -15.14 16.36 24.53
CA ILE A 517 -16.39 16.36 25.30
C ILE A 517 -16.83 14.90 25.43
N PRO A 518 -16.93 14.35 26.63
CA PRO A 518 -17.24 12.94 26.89
C PRO A 518 -18.66 12.52 26.47
#